data_e34a38d6c500cb88d000cc0d0b7924cb
#
_entry.id   e34a38d6c500cb88d000cc0d0b7924cb
#
_cell.length_a   1.000
_cell.length_b   1.000
_cell.length_c   1.000
_cell.angle_alpha   90.00
_cell.angle_beta   90.00
_cell.angle_gamma   90.00
#
_symmetry.space_group_name_H-M   'P 1'
#
loop_
_entity.id
_entity.type
_entity.pdbx_description
1 polymer ?
#
loop_
_entity_poly.entity_id
_entity_poly.type
_entity_poly.pdbx_seq_one_letter_code
_entity_poly.pdbx_strand_id
1 'polypeptide(L)'
;AITTAHHYNAKLIVNTPRITGYRELGELTQLFHSLNKLKPDGLLVSNIGVLNLAHRLTDLPIITDYSFNIFNHLSAKLLKANGATRSTISIEATYNQYIAMLKNTTIPLEFIIHGSLEAMILDHSLPTLILGSNHLEENQQCKHNFALLDSASEKHPIKIDQYNRNHILFAKDLCLLKIMPKLLGAQTYRIEGQHYSPALIALLTKTYVSELKQSIQNPEHLCNDELIATLENSSPRKLGIGSFRYRISR
;
A
#
# COMPACT_ATOMS: atom_id res chain seq x y z
N ALA A 1 6.49 2.71 -19.65
CA ALA A 1 5.70 2.05 -18.58
C ALA A 1 4.25 1.81 -19.02
N ILE A 2 3.46 2.84 -19.39
CA ILE A 2 2.03 2.68 -19.79
C ILE A 2 1.90 1.70 -20.96
N THR A 3 2.62 1.92 -22.06
CA THR A 3 2.62 1.05 -23.24
C THR A 3 2.98 -0.40 -22.89
N THR A 4 3.96 -0.57 -22.00
CA THR A 4 4.38 -1.91 -21.53
C THR A 4 3.27 -2.58 -20.73
N ALA A 5 2.65 -1.86 -19.79
CA ALA A 5 1.54 -2.42 -18.99
C ALA A 5 0.37 -2.85 -19.91
N HIS A 6 -0.04 -2.00 -20.83
CA HIS A 6 -1.13 -2.29 -21.76
C HIS A 6 -0.81 -3.46 -22.70
N HIS A 7 0.45 -3.61 -23.12
CA HIS A 7 0.89 -4.76 -23.92
C HIS A 7 0.63 -6.10 -23.19
N TYR A 8 0.75 -6.11 -21.87
CA TYR A 8 0.45 -7.28 -21.03
C TYR A 8 -0.97 -7.29 -20.45
N ASN A 9 -1.90 -6.51 -21.00
CA ASN A 9 -3.27 -6.35 -20.49
C ASN A 9 -3.34 -5.95 -19.01
N ALA A 10 -2.33 -5.25 -18.52
CA ALA A 10 -2.29 -4.69 -17.18
C ALA A 10 -2.62 -3.19 -17.19
N LYS A 11 -3.18 -2.69 -16.10
CA LYS A 11 -3.43 -1.26 -15.88
C LYS A 11 -2.26 -0.64 -15.14
N LEU A 12 -1.94 0.61 -15.47
CA LEU A 12 -0.94 1.42 -14.78
C LEU A 12 -1.62 2.51 -13.96
N ILE A 13 -1.45 2.47 -12.65
CA ILE A 13 -1.90 3.51 -11.72
C ILE A 13 -0.66 4.23 -11.19
N VAL A 14 -0.65 5.56 -11.26
CA VAL A 14 0.46 6.37 -10.77
C VAL A 14 0.20 6.76 -9.32
N ASN A 15 1.13 6.42 -8.43
CA ASN A 15 1.05 6.78 -7.02
C ASN A 15 1.73 8.13 -6.76
N THR A 16 1.09 8.99 -5.95
CA THR A 16 1.65 10.26 -5.49
C THR A 16 2.36 10.07 -4.13
N PRO A 17 3.32 10.95 -3.78
CA PRO A 17 3.92 10.90 -2.45
C PRO A 17 2.86 10.99 -1.35
N ARG A 18 3.07 10.24 -0.25
CA ARG A 18 2.15 10.25 0.89
C ARG A 18 2.17 11.60 1.60
N ILE A 19 3.34 12.16 1.82
CA ILE A 19 3.53 13.49 2.37
C ILE A 19 3.84 14.44 1.23
N THR A 20 3.10 15.53 1.17
CA THR A 20 3.28 16.58 0.18
C THR A 20 3.27 17.91 0.91
N GLY A 21 4.40 18.58 0.94
CA GLY A 21 4.55 19.91 1.47
C GLY A 21 4.23 21.00 0.44
N TYR A 22 4.12 22.25 0.88
CA TYR A 22 3.85 23.39 0.01
C TYR A 22 4.86 23.50 -1.15
N ARG A 23 6.13 23.22 -0.91
CA ARG A 23 7.20 23.30 -1.92
C ARG A 23 7.04 22.31 -3.07
N GLU A 24 6.37 21.18 -2.82
CA GLU A 24 6.19 20.09 -3.80
C GLU A 24 4.91 20.27 -4.65
N LEU A 25 4.01 21.19 -4.26
CA LEU A 25 2.75 21.40 -4.98
C LEU A 25 2.95 21.84 -6.44
N GLY A 26 4.01 22.62 -6.72
CA GLY A 26 4.36 23.04 -8.08
C GLY A 26 4.76 21.86 -8.96
N GLU A 27 5.59 20.97 -8.47
CA GLU A 27 6.02 19.74 -9.16
C GLU A 27 4.82 18.81 -9.41
N LEU A 28 3.97 18.62 -8.40
CA LEU A 28 2.75 17.82 -8.55
C LEU A 28 1.78 18.39 -9.58
N THR A 29 1.62 19.71 -9.62
CA THR A 29 0.80 20.36 -10.64
C THR A 29 1.30 20.07 -12.04
N GLN A 30 2.60 20.20 -12.28
CA GLN A 30 3.22 19.88 -13.57
C GLN A 30 3.10 18.37 -13.90
N LEU A 31 3.27 17.50 -12.89
CA LEU A 31 3.08 16.06 -13.04
C LEU A 31 1.64 15.76 -13.48
N PHE A 32 0.62 16.33 -12.85
CA PHE A 32 -0.79 16.08 -13.20
C PHE A 32 -1.12 16.55 -14.61
N HIS A 33 -0.62 17.69 -15.05
CA HIS A 33 -0.76 18.13 -16.45
C HIS A 33 -0.11 17.15 -17.43
N SER A 34 1.05 16.59 -17.07
CA SER A 34 1.73 15.59 -17.88
C SER A 34 0.97 14.27 -17.91
N LEU A 35 0.48 13.80 -16.76
CA LEU A 35 -0.29 12.56 -16.65
C LEU A 35 -1.63 12.65 -17.39
N ASN A 36 -2.26 13.81 -17.40
CA ASN A 36 -3.50 14.01 -18.18
C ASN A 36 -3.28 13.87 -19.69
N LYS A 37 -2.05 14.15 -20.18
CA LYS A 37 -1.65 13.90 -21.59
C LYS A 37 -1.28 12.44 -21.83
N LEU A 38 -0.55 11.83 -20.89
CA LEU A 38 -0.05 10.45 -20.98
C LEU A 38 -1.14 9.40 -20.76
N LYS A 39 -2.23 9.76 -20.06
CA LYS A 39 -3.41 8.94 -19.79
C LYS A 39 -3.09 7.56 -19.18
N PRO A 40 -2.47 7.50 -17.99
CA PRO A 40 -2.45 6.26 -17.22
C PRO A 40 -3.90 5.85 -16.84
N ASP A 41 -4.08 4.65 -16.32
CA ASP A 41 -5.41 4.13 -15.99
C ASP A 41 -5.98 4.70 -14.68
N GLY A 42 -5.19 5.46 -13.93
CA GLY A 42 -5.64 6.15 -12.72
C GLY A 42 -4.50 6.72 -11.88
N LEU A 43 -4.90 7.40 -10.82
CA LEU A 43 -4.02 7.99 -9.81
C LEU A 43 -4.32 7.37 -8.45
N LEU A 44 -3.28 7.03 -7.67
CA LEU A 44 -3.39 6.71 -6.26
C LEU A 44 -2.89 7.92 -5.46
N VAL A 45 -3.78 8.55 -4.71
CA VAL A 45 -3.48 9.77 -3.96
C VAL A 45 -3.52 9.50 -2.45
N SER A 46 -2.67 10.17 -1.69
CA SER A 46 -2.41 9.81 -0.29
C SER A 46 -2.81 10.88 0.73
N ASN A 47 -3.27 12.07 0.29
CA ASN A 47 -3.78 13.10 1.18
C ASN A 47 -4.85 13.96 0.51
N ILE A 48 -5.64 14.68 1.33
CA ILE A 48 -6.81 15.43 0.86
C ILE A 48 -6.46 16.61 -0.06
N GLY A 49 -5.31 17.25 0.15
CA GLY A 49 -4.84 18.35 -0.70
C GLY A 49 -4.53 17.85 -2.11
N VAL A 50 -3.83 16.71 -2.21
CA VAL A 50 -3.52 16.08 -3.50
C VAL A 50 -4.77 15.52 -4.16
N LEU A 51 -5.73 14.97 -3.40
CA LEU A 51 -7.05 14.56 -3.93
C LEU A 51 -7.75 15.73 -4.63
N ASN A 52 -7.86 16.88 -3.94
CA ASN A 52 -8.49 18.06 -4.51
C ASN A 52 -7.74 18.56 -5.76
N LEU A 53 -6.40 18.58 -5.71
CA LEU A 53 -5.58 19.01 -6.84
C LEU A 53 -5.76 18.06 -8.05
N ALA A 54 -5.72 16.75 -7.84
CA ALA A 54 -5.93 15.74 -8.89
C ALA A 54 -7.33 15.87 -9.51
N HIS A 55 -8.37 16.01 -8.67
CA HIS A 55 -9.75 16.17 -9.12
C HIS A 55 -9.98 17.42 -9.98
N ARG A 56 -9.23 18.49 -9.71
CA ARG A 56 -9.33 19.75 -10.47
C ARG A 56 -8.51 19.76 -11.76
N LEU A 57 -7.42 19.01 -11.81
CA LEU A 57 -6.42 19.11 -12.89
C LEU A 57 -6.42 17.91 -13.85
N THR A 58 -7.13 16.82 -13.51
CA THR A 58 -7.15 15.62 -14.35
C THR A 58 -8.55 15.03 -14.46
N ASP A 59 -8.78 14.31 -15.58
CA ASP A 59 -9.97 13.48 -15.78
C ASP A 59 -9.72 12.00 -15.44
N LEU A 60 -8.57 11.70 -14.80
CA LEU A 60 -8.16 10.34 -14.49
C LEU A 60 -8.95 9.78 -13.29
N PRO A 61 -9.27 8.48 -13.27
CA PRO A 61 -9.84 7.83 -12.09
C PRO A 61 -8.92 8.01 -10.87
N ILE A 62 -9.48 8.48 -9.74
CA ILE A 62 -8.71 8.76 -8.53
C ILE A 62 -9.03 7.70 -7.47
N ILE A 63 -7.99 7.06 -6.96
CA ILE A 63 -8.03 6.09 -5.87
C ILE A 63 -7.44 6.77 -4.64
N THR A 64 -8.12 6.72 -3.50
CA THR A 64 -7.55 7.22 -2.25
C THR A 64 -6.83 6.11 -1.51
N ASP A 65 -5.60 6.38 -1.04
CA ASP A 65 -4.75 5.42 -0.37
C ASP A 65 -5.14 5.20 1.10
N TYR A 66 -4.58 4.17 1.74
CA TYR A 66 -4.85 3.81 3.13
C TYR A 66 -4.51 4.92 4.14
N SER A 67 -3.64 5.87 3.79
CA SER A 67 -3.32 7.04 4.60
C SER A 67 -4.49 8.02 4.82
N PHE A 68 -5.59 7.87 4.08
CA PHE A 68 -6.84 8.56 4.38
C PHE A 68 -7.56 8.01 5.62
N ASN A 69 -7.07 6.93 6.21
CA ASN A 69 -7.58 6.32 7.45
C ASN A 69 -9.09 6.04 7.41
N ILE A 70 -9.54 5.36 6.36
CA ILE A 70 -10.96 5.05 6.17
C ILE A 70 -11.34 3.84 7.02
N PHE A 71 -12.18 4.06 8.04
CA PHE A 71 -12.70 3.03 8.95
C PHE A 71 -14.22 2.82 8.85
N ASN A 72 -14.92 3.70 8.13
CA ASN A 72 -16.36 3.66 8.03
C ASN A 72 -16.86 4.19 6.67
N HIS A 73 -18.09 3.85 6.34
CA HIS A 73 -18.71 4.21 5.07
C HIS A 73 -18.98 5.72 4.90
N LEU A 74 -19.10 6.49 6.00
CA LEU A 74 -19.31 7.94 5.93
C LEU A 74 -18.07 8.65 5.43
N SER A 75 -16.88 8.26 5.94
CA SER A 75 -15.60 8.77 5.42
C SER A 75 -15.43 8.41 3.94
N ALA A 76 -15.75 7.17 3.54
CA ALA A 76 -15.70 6.75 2.15
C ALA A 76 -16.67 7.55 1.26
N LYS A 77 -17.89 7.84 1.75
CA LYS A 77 -18.88 8.68 1.06
C LYS A 77 -18.37 10.11 0.86
N LEU A 78 -17.70 10.69 1.87
CA LEU A 78 -17.09 12.02 1.76
C LEU A 78 -16.03 12.05 0.66
N LEU A 79 -15.15 11.05 0.60
CA LEU A 79 -14.10 10.97 -0.43
C LEU A 79 -14.71 10.80 -1.83
N LYS A 80 -15.77 10.00 -1.97
CA LYS A 80 -16.52 9.89 -3.22
C LYS A 80 -17.08 11.24 -3.67
N ALA A 81 -17.65 12.02 -2.77
CA ALA A 81 -18.17 13.35 -3.06
C ALA A 81 -17.06 14.33 -3.48
N ASN A 82 -15.80 14.07 -3.10
CA ASN A 82 -14.62 14.84 -3.50
C ASN A 82 -13.85 14.22 -4.68
N GLY A 83 -14.49 13.38 -5.48
CA GLY A 83 -13.94 12.88 -6.75
C GLY A 83 -13.21 11.54 -6.68
N ALA A 84 -13.16 10.88 -5.52
CA ALA A 84 -12.59 9.54 -5.44
C ALA A 84 -13.49 8.52 -6.15
N THR A 85 -12.90 7.67 -6.98
CA THR A 85 -13.59 6.57 -7.70
C THR A 85 -13.45 5.23 -6.98
N ARG A 86 -12.43 5.07 -6.13
CA ARG A 86 -12.17 3.90 -5.28
C ARG A 86 -11.42 4.36 -4.04
N SER A 87 -11.58 3.64 -2.94
CA SER A 87 -10.88 3.96 -1.68
C SER A 87 -10.24 2.73 -1.06
N THR A 88 -8.99 2.88 -0.60
CA THR A 88 -8.29 1.85 0.15
C THR A 88 -8.66 1.95 1.62
N ILE A 89 -9.06 0.84 2.22
CA ILE A 89 -9.38 0.75 3.66
C ILE A 89 -8.09 0.91 4.46
N SER A 90 -8.18 1.55 5.63
CA SER A 90 -7.05 1.69 6.54
C SER A 90 -6.44 0.33 6.90
N ILE A 91 -5.12 0.26 6.93
CA ILE A 91 -4.37 -0.92 7.39
C ILE A 91 -4.57 -1.23 8.88
N GLU A 92 -5.12 -0.30 9.63
CA GLU A 92 -5.46 -0.44 11.05
C GLU A 92 -6.91 -0.90 11.26
N ALA A 93 -7.70 -1.04 10.18
CA ALA A 93 -9.09 -1.49 10.28
C ALA A 93 -9.18 -2.92 10.81
N THR A 94 -10.13 -3.14 11.69
CA THR A 94 -10.46 -4.48 12.19
C THR A 94 -11.32 -5.24 11.17
N TYR A 95 -11.40 -6.56 11.31
CA TYR A 95 -12.29 -7.40 10.49
C TYR A 95 -13.75 -6.93 10.52
N ASN A 96 -14.27 -6.57 11.70
CA ASN A 96 -15.66 -6.11 11.83
C ASN A 96 -15.90 -4.78 11.10
N GLN A 97 -14.92 -3.87 11.14
CA GLN A 97 -14.99 -2.61 10.38
C GLN A 97 -14.94 -2.87 8.87
N TYR A 98 -14.08 -3.80 8.43
CA TYR A 98 -14.03 -4.22 7.03
C TYR A 98 -15.40 -4.73 6.54
N ILE A 99 -16.02 -5.67 7.26
CA ILE A 99 -17.34 -6.22 6.89
C ILE A 99 -18.42 -5.13 6.93
N ALA A 100 -18.40 -4.25 7.92
CA ALA A 100 -19.35 -3.14 8.00
C ALA A 100 -19.21 -2.17 6.81
N MET A 101 -17.97 -1.91 6.37
CA MET A 101 -17.72 -1.08 5.19
C MET A 101 -18.23 -1.74 3.91
N LEU A 102 -17.96 -3.01 3.70
CA LEU A 102 -18.44 -3.75 2.52
C LEU A 102 -19.99 -3.68 2.38
N LYS A 103 -20.71 -3.76 3.51
CA LYS A 103 -22.17 -3.73 3.53
C LYS A 103 -22.77 -2.35 3.26
N ASN A 104 -22.09 -1.28 3.65
CA ASN A 104 -22.71 0.04 3.74
C ASN A 104 -22.10 1.08 2.78
N THR A 105 -20.97 0.78 2.12
CA THR A 105 -20.36 1.76 1.22
C THR A 105 -20.93 1.72 -0.19
N THR A 106 -20.95 2.89 -0.83
CA THR A 106 -21.33 3.05 -2.24
C THR A 106 -20.15 3.33 -3.15
N ILE A 107 -18.94 3.37 -2.60
CA ILE A 107 -17.70 3.49 -3.37
C ILE A 107 -16.98 2.13 -3.40
N PRO A 108 -16.42 1.73 -4.53
CA PRO A 108 -15.57 0.54 -4.60
C PRO A 108 -14.44 0.58 -3.58
N LEU A 109 -14.18 -0.55 -2.91
CA LEU A 109 -13.16 -0.66 -1.89
C LEU A 109 -11.96 -1.46 -2.40
N GLU A 110 -10.77 -1.00 -2.00
CA GLU A 110 -9.51 -1.70 -2.12
C GLU A 110 -9.01 -2.13 -0.74
N PHE A 111 -8.43 -3.32 -0.66
CA PHE A 111 -7.90 -3.86 0.58
C PHE A 111 -6.48 -4.38 0.40
N ILE A 112 -5.55 -3.95 1.26
CA ILE A 112 -4.17 -4.43 1.25
C ILE A 112 -4.12 -5.77 1.97
N ILE A 113 -3.65 -6.80 1.28
CA ILE A 113 -3.65 -8.19 1.76
C ILE A 113 -2.26 -8.76 2.01
N HIS A 114 -1.23 -8.13 1.44
CA HIS A 114 0.16 -8.56 1.62
C HIS A 114 1.12 -7.40 1.42
N GLY A 115 2.26 -7.44 2.11
CA GLY A 115 3.42 -6.65 1.75
C GLY A 115 4.02 -5.82 2.87
N SER A 116 5.02 -5.03 2.46
CA SER A 116 5.78 -4.12 3.32
C SER A 116 5.00 -2.85 3.60
N LEU A 117 4.48 -2.71 4.81
CA LEU A 117 3.74 -1.51 5.21
C LEU A 117 4.64 -0.53 5.94
N GLU A 118 4.37 0.75 5.74
CA GLU A 118 5.04 1.83 6.46
C GLU A 118 4.37 2.07 7.81
N ALA A 119 5.19 2.01 8.86
CA ALA A 119 4.76 2.35 10.22
C ALA A 119 4.80 3.87 10.43
N MET A 120 5.81 4.56 9.83
CA MET A 120 6.03 5.99 10.04
C MET A 120 6.83 6.58 8.88
N ILE A 121 6.56 7.85 8.58
CA ILE A 121 7.40 8.68 7.70
C ILE A 121 7.92 9.86 8.51
N LEU A 122 9.24 10.07 8.48
CA LEU A 122 9.91 11.18 9.17
C LEU A 122 10.55 12.12 8.16
N ASP A 123 10.33 13.41 8.34
CA ASP A 123 10.89 14.45 7.45
C ASP A 123 12.37 14.76 7.72
N HIS A 124 12.92 14.27 8.85
CA HIS A 124 14.35 14.41 9.18
C HIS A 124 15.12 13.16 8.76
N SER A 125 16.29 13.36 8.14
CA SER A 125 17.20 12.27 7.79
C SER A 125 17.86 11.70 9.04
N LEU A 126 17.39 10.55 9.55
CA LEU A 126 18.02 9.85 10.68
C LEU A 126 19.48 9.48 10.41
N PRO A 127 19.87 8.95 9.22
CA PRO A 127 21.27 8.68 8.94
C PRO A 127 22.16 9.92 9.03
N THR A 128 21.70 11.07 8.55
CA THR A 128 22.44 12.33 8.63
C THR A 128 22.62 12.78 10.08
N LEU A 129 21.62 12.60 10.94
CA LEU A 129 21.71 12.92 12.36
C LEU A 129 22.70 12.02 13.11
N ILE A 130 22.78 10.74 12.76
CA ILE A 130 23.61 9.74 13.47
C ILE A 130 25.05 9.77 12.95
N LEU A 131 25.26 9.87 11.64
CA LEU A 131 26.55 9.76 11.00
C LEU A 131 27.23 11.11 10.73
N GLY A 132 26.50 12.22 10.86
CA GLY A 132 26.96 13.57 10.50
C GLY A 132 26.84 13.84 9.00
N SER A 133 26.68 15.11 8.65
CA SER A 133 26.50 15.56 7.27
C SER A 133 27.72 15.28 6.34
N ASN A 134 28.92 15.13 6.91
CA ASN A 134 30.17 14.95 6.14
C ASN A 134 30.40 13.51 5.66
N HIS A 135 29.58 12.54 6.08
CA HIS A 135 29.76 11.13 5.75
C HIS A 135 28.77 10.58 4.72
N LEU A 136 27.81 11.40 4.28
CA LEU A 136 26.77 11.00 3.37
C LEU A 136 26.84 11.84 2.09
N GLU A 137 27.74 11.49 1.18
CA GLU A 137 27.57 11.88 -0.22
C GLU A 137 26.22 11.34 -0.70
N GLU A 138 25.46 12.13 -1.46
CA GLU A 138 24.10 11.82 -1.92
C GLU A 138 23.96 10.41 -2.54
N ASN A 139 25.05 9.87 -3.09
CA ASN A 139 25.12 8.52 -3.67
C ASN A 139 25.39 7.38 -2.67
N GLN A 140 25.76 7.66 -1.42
CA GLN A 140 26.07 6.62 -0.42
C GLN A 140 24.87 6.27 0.47
N GLN A 141 23.89 7.16 0.59
CA GLN A 141 22.68 6.91 1.40
C GLN A 141 21.91 5.67 0.93
N CYS A 142 21.93 5.37 -0.37
CA CYS A 142 21.25 4.21 -0.94
C CYS A 142 21.98 2.88 -0.71
N LYS A 143 23.23 2.88 -0.25
CA LYS A 143 24.05 1.66 -0.07
C LYS A 143 23.94 1.05 1.33
N HIS A 144 23.48 1.80 2.32
CA HIS A 144 23.39 1.31 3.70
C HIS A 144 21.97 0.84 4.04
N ASN A 145 21.88 -0.35 4.65
CA ASN A 145 20.65 -0.86 5.20
C ASN A 145 20.49 -0.39 6.64
N PHE A 146 19.76 0.71 6.84
CA PHE A 146 19.42 1.20 8.17
C PHE A 146 18.18 0.49 8.72
N ALA A 147 18.15 0.30 10.03
CA ALA A 147 16.99 -0.20 10.73
C ALA A 147 16.91 0.44 12.13
N LEU A 148 15.70 0.70 12.59
CA LEU A 148 15.42 1.06 13.96
C LEU A 148 15.13 -0.24 14.74
N LEU A 149 15.73 -0.36 15.93
CA LEU A 149 15.42 -1.44 16.86
C LEU A 149 14.41 -0.91 17.89
N ASP A 150 13.30 -1.61 18.07
CA ASP A 150 12.36 -1.30 19.13
C ASP A 150 12.78 -1.93 20.46
N SER A 151 11.99 -1.71 21.52
CA SER A 151 12.23 -2.25 22.85
C SER A 151 12.16 -3.78 22.92
N ALA A 152 11.54 -4.44 21.93
CA ALA A 152 11.48 -5.88 21.77
C ALA A 152 12.60 -6.43 20.89
N SER A 153 13.56 -5.59 20.48
CA SER A 153 14.65 -5.92 19.56
C SER A 153 14.17 -6.34 18.16
N GLU A 154 12.95 -5.98 17.78
CA GLU A 154 12.47 -6.17 16.41
C GLU A 154 13.10 -5.09 15.52
N LYS A 155 13.49 -5.49 14.30
CA LYS A 155 14.15 -4.62 13.32
C LYS A 155 13.11 -3.99 12.38
N HIS A 156 12.99 -2.67 12.44
CA HIS A 156 12.16 -1.87 11.54
C HIS A 156 13.04 -1.26 10.45
N PRO A 157 13.03 -1.78 9.21
CA PRO A 157 13.86 -1.24 8.14
C PRO A 157 13.53 0.22 7.84
N ILE A 158 14.57 1.01 7.54
CA ILE A 158 14.43 2.41 7.13
C ILE A 158 14.78 2.50 5.65
N LYS A 159 13.88 3.09 4.87
CA LYS A 159 14.12 3.47 3.47
C LYS A 159 14.11 4.98 3.35
N ILE A 160 14.98 5.52 2.51
CA ILE A 160 15.10 6.96 2.32
C ILE A 160 14.60 7.27 0.91
N ASP A 161 13.70 8.24 0.79
CA ASP A 161 13.18 8.70 -0.50
C ASP A 161 14.07 9.83 -1.09
N GLN A 162 13.70 10.29 -2.30
CA GLN A 162 14.41 11.38 -3.00
C GLN A 162 14.33 12.74 -2.29
N TYR A 163 13.47 12.89 -1.29
CA TYR A 163 13.33 14.09 -0.46
C TYR A 163 14.06 13.96 0.88
N ASN A 164 14.88 12.92 1.06
CA ASN A 164 15.56 12.56 2.31
C ASN A 164 14.62 12.24 3.48
N ARG A 165 13.38 11.87 3.22
CA ARG A 165 12.45 11.39 4.24
C ARG A 165 12.73 9.93 4.56
N ASN A 166 12.59 9.57 5.83
CA ASN A 166 12.76 8.20 6.27
C ASN A 166 11.40 7.50 6.31
N HIS A 167 11.28 6.43 5.54
CA HIS A 167 10.15 5.51 5.58
C HIS A 167 10.52 4.35 6.49
N ILE A 168 9.98 4.33 7.70
CA ILE A 168 10.18 3.25 8.66
C ILE A 168 9.13 2.20 8.39
N LEU A 169 9.56 0.99 8.02
CA LEU A 169 8.66 -0.12 7.73
C LEU A 169 8.36 -0.92 9.01
N PHE A 170 7.21 -1.58 9.08
CA PHE A 170 6.97 -2.56 10.12
C PHE A 170 8.02 -3.67 10.07
N ALA A 171 8.36 -4.25 11.22
CA ALA A 171 9.33 -5.34 11.34
C ALA A 171 8.88 -6.60 10.59
N LYS A 172 7.56 -6.80 10.48
CA LYS A 172 6.93 -7.93 9.80
C LYS A 172 6.15 -7.44 8.59
N ASP A 173 6.19 -8.21 7.51
CA ASP A 173 5.33 -7.96 6.36
C ASP A 173 3.91 -8.46 6.62
N LEU A 174 2.92 -7.71 6.13
CA LEU A 174 1.52 -8.14 6.18
C LEU A 174 1.33 -9.40 5.34
N CYS A 175 0.60 -10.38 5.86
CA CYS A 175 0.15 -11.55 5.12
C CYS A 175 -1.22 -12.01 5.63
N LEU A 176 -2.26 -11.82 4.82
CA LEU A 176 -3.62 -12.20 5.16
C LEU A 176 -4.09 -13.45 4.40
N LEU A 177 -3.16 -14.23 3.85
CA LEU A 177 -3.47 -15.38 3.00
C LEU A 177 -4.37 -16.41 3.70
N LYS A 178 -4.08 -16.72 4.98
CA LYS A 178 -4.88 -17.67 5.79
C LYS A 178 -6.36 -17.30 5.93
N ILE A 179 -6.67 -16.04 5.80
CA ILE A 179 -8.04 -15.55 6.03
C ILE A 179 -8.69 -15.02 4.75
N MET A 180 -8.09 -15.27 3.57
CA MET A 180 -8.63 -14.84 2.28
C MET A 180 -10.10 -15.20 2.05
N PRO A 181 -10.59 -16.41 2.37
CA PRO A 181 -12.00 -16.73 2.19
C PRO A 181 -12.97 -15.80 2.94
N LYS A 182 -12.51 -15.24 4.07
CA LYS A 182 -13.28 -14.32 4.91
C LYS A 182 -13.16 -12.86 4.47
N LEU A 183 -12.23 -12.56 3.55
CA LEU A 183 -11.97 -11.21 3.04
C LEU A 183 -12.63 -10.93 1.69
N LEU A 184 -13.45 -11.84 1.18
CA LEU A 184 -14.16 -11.67 -0.08
C LEU A 184 -15.10 -10.45 -0.04
N GLY A 185 -15.27 -9.78 -1.18
CA GLY A 185 -16.20 -8.66 -1.34
C GLY A 185 -15.56 -7.30 -1.64
N ALA A 186 -14.25 -7.10 -1.41
CA ALA A 186 -13.56 -5.92 -1.93
C ALA A 186 -13.45 -6.02 -3.46
N GLN A 187 -13.51 -4.88 -4.13
CA GLN A 187 -13.34 -4.84 -5.59
C GLN A 187 -11.90 -5.10 -6.02
N THR A 188 -10.95 -4.71 -5.20
CA THR A 188 -9.52 -4.84 -5.49
C THR A 188 -8.77 -5.29 -4.24
N TYR A 189 -7.82 -6.21 -4.45
CA TYR A 189 -6.86 -6.64 -3.45
C TYR A 189 -5.47 -6.19 -3.87
N ARG A 190 -4.71 -5.56 -2.96
CA ARG A 190 -3.41 -4.97 -3.24
C ARG A 190 -2.28 -5.68 -2.50
N ILE A 191 -1.17 -5.88 -3.21
CA ILE A 191 0.11 -6.33 -2.66
C ILE A 191 1.07 -5.14 -2.65
N GLU A 192 1.58 -4.75 -1.48
CA GLU A 192 2.62 -3.74 -1.31
C GLU A 192 4.00 -4.37 -1.54
N GLY A 193 4.36 -4.50 -2.81
CA GLY A 193 5.56 -5.24 -3.25
C GLY A 193 6.75 -4.38 -3.67
N GLN A 194 6.73 -3.06 -3.43
CA GLN A 194 7.75 -2.12 -3.92
C GLN A 194 9.18 -2.43 -3.42
N HIS A 195 9.31 -3.22 -2.35
CA HIS A 195 10.60 -3.62 -1.79
C HIS A 195 10.96 -5.10 -2.06
N TYR A 196 10.18 -5.78 -2.92
CA TYR A 196 10.35 -7.19 -3.22
C TYR A 196 11.05 -7.40 -4.56
N SER A 197 11.69 -8.57 -4.69
CA SER A 197 12.23 -8.99 -5.99
C SER A 197 11.11 -9.30 -6.98
N PRO A 198 11.34 -9.16 -8.30
CA PRO A 198 10.35 -9.54 -9.31
C PRO A 198 9.88 -10.99 -9.17
N ALA A 199 10.78 -11.91 -8.79
CA ALA A 199 10.44 -13.31 -8.57
C ALA A 199 9.45 -13.50 -7.41
N LEU A 200 9.66 -12.79 -6.30
CA LEU A 200 8.74 -12.83 -5.16
C LEU A 200 7.39 -12.22 -5.51
N ILE A 201 7.36 -11.09 -6.23
CA ILE A 201 6.10 -10.48 -6.69
C ILE A 201 5.32 -11.45 -7.58
N ALA A 202 5.99 -12.13 -8.50
CA ALA A 202 5.36 -13.14 -9.37
C ALA A 202 4.78 -14.31 -8.57
N LEU A 203 5.55 -14.83 -7.59
CA LEU A 203 5.10 -15.89 -6.69
C LEU A 203 3.86 -15.44 -5.89
N LEU A 204 3.92 -14.29 -5.24
CA LEU A 204 2.81 -13.73 -4.45
C LEU A 204 1.56 -13.53 -5.30
N THR A 205 1.71 -12.89 -6.46
CA THR A 205 0.58 -12.65 -7.35
C THR A 205 -0.10 -13.95 -7.78
N LYS A 206 0.68 -14.94 -8.20
CA LYS A 206 0.17 -16.27 -8.58
C LYS A 206 -0.55 -16.95 -7.42
N THR A 207 0.04 -16.91 -6.24
CA THR A 207 -0.51 -17.50 -5.02
C THR A 207 -1.85 -16.86 -4.66
N TYR A 208 -1.89 -15.52 -4.51
CA TYR A 208 -3.11 -14.83 -4.12
C TYR A 208 -4.21 -14.94 -5.16
N VAL A 209 -3.90 -14.94 -6.46
CA VAL A 209 -4.91 -15.16 -7.52
C VAL A 209 -5.48 -16.58 -7.43
N SER A 210 -4.66 -17.59 -7.17
CA SER A 210 -5.12 -18.96 -6.99
C SER A 210 -6.03 -19.09 -5.77
N GLU A 211 -5.58 -18.60 -4.61
CA GLU A 211 -6.33 -18.64 -3.36
C GLU A 211 -7.66 -17.87 -3.44
N LEU A 212 -7.65 -16.71 -4.10
CA LEU A 212 -8.87 -15.93 -4.33
C LEU A 212 -9.90 -16.71 -5.16
N LYS A 213 -9.46 -17.36 -6.24
CA LYS A 213 -10.34 -18.21 -7.08
C LYS A 213 -10.93 -19.37 -6.28
N GLN A 214 -10.12 -20.07 -5.49
CA GLN A 214 -10.57 -21.18 -4.64
C GLN A 214 -11.54 -20.70 -3.57
N SER A 215 -11.26 -19.57 -2.92
CA SER A 215 -12.13 -18.97 -1.91
C SER A 215 -13.50 -18.54 -2.48
N ILE A 216 -13.55 -18.06 -3.73
CA ILE A 216 -14.80 -17.71 -4.40
C ILE A 216 -15.62 -18.96 -4.72
N GLN A 217 -14.97 -20.06 -5.14
CA GLN A 217 -15.64 -21.32 -5.45
C GLN A 217 -16.08 -22.08 -4.21
N ASN A 218 -15.31 -22.00 -3.13
CA ASN A 218 -15.59 -22.67 -1.87
C ASN A 218 -15.33 -21.72 -0.69
N PRO A 219 -16.35 -21.10 -0.09
CA PRO A 219 -16.21 -20.22 1.08
C PRO A 219 -15.59 -20.89 2.32
N GLU A 220 -15.66 -22.23 2.42
CA GLU A 220 -15.05 -23.03 3.50
C GLU A 220 -13.60 -23.46 3.16
N HIS A 221 -13.05 -22.96 2.05
CA HIS A 221 -11.68 -23.26 1.66
C HIS A 221 -10.70 -22.83 2.77
N LEU A 222 -9.76 -23.71 3.06
CA LEU A 222 -8.65 -23.44 3.99
C LEU A 222 -7.34 -23.38 3.19
N CYS A 223 -6.61 -22.29 3.37
CA CYS A 223 -5.30 -22.15 2.77
C CYS A 223 -4.33 -23.23 3.29
N ASN A 224 -3.56 -23.84 2.39
CA ASN A 224 -2.57 -24.85 2.74
C ASN A 224 -1.41 -24.23 3.55
N ASP A 225 -1.07 -24.85 4.69
CA ASP A 225 0.03 -24.41 5.55
C ASP A 225 1.40 -24.52 4.85
N GLU A 226 1.60 -25.46 3.93
CA GLU A 226 2.82 -25.56 3.11
C GLU A 226 3.02 -24.34 2.22
N LEU A 227 1.92 -23.80 1.70
CA LEU A 227 1.96 -22.58 0.89
C LEU A 227 2.41 -21.37 1.71
N ILE A 228 1.95 -21.28 2.96
CA ILE A 228 2.37 -20.23 3.88
C ILE A 228 3.84 -20.37 4.23
N ALA A 229 4.30 -21.59 4.56
CA ALA A 229 5.71 -21.87 4.82
C ALA A 229 6.59 -21.50 3.60
N THR A 230 6.12 -21.77 2.38
CA THR A 230 6.81 -21.37 1.14
C THR A 230 6.94 -19.85 1.03
N LEU A 231 5.89 -19.11 1.34
CA LEU A 231 5.93 -17.65 1.34
C LEU A 231 6.85 -17.10 2.45
N GLU A 232 6.79 -17.67 3.65
CA GLU A 232 7.67 -17.29 4.77
C GLU A 232 9.13 -17.47 4.42
N ASN A 233 9.48 -18.61 3.82
CA ASN A 233 10.86 -18.90 3.38
C ASN A 233 11.33 -18.01 2.22
N SER A 234 10.41 -17.52 1.39
CA SER A 234 10.72 -16.66 0.25
C SER A 234 10.71 -15.16 0.60
N SER A 235 10.13 -14.81 1.72
CA SER A 235 9.97 -13.40 2.14
C SER A 235 11.24 -12.88 2.83
N PRO A 236 11.63 -11.61 2.60
CA PRO A 236 12.81 -11.03 3.24
C PRO A 236 12.64 -10.79 4.74
N ARG A 237 11.41 -10.85 5.24
CA ARG A 237 11.03 -10.62 6.64
C ARG A 237 9.96 -11.61 7.09
N LYS A 238 9.81 -11.75 8.40
CA LYS A 238 8.71 -12.55 8.99
C LYS A 238 7.37 -12.01 8.54
N LEU A 239 6.42 -12.90 8.37
CA LEU A 239 5.04 -12.56 8.03
C LEU A 239 4.17 -12.38 9.28
N GLY A 240 3.16 -11.56 9.18
CA GLY A 240 2.21 -11.30 10.27
C GLY A 240 0.90 -10.70 9.75
N ILE A 241 -0.12 -10.65 10.62
CA ILE A 241 -1.44 -10.11 10.26
C ILE A 241 -1.54 -8.58 10.48
N GLY A 242 -0.46 -7.93 10.87
CA GLY A 242 -0.43 -6.48 11.15
C GLY A 242 -1.43 -6.10 12.24
N SER A 243 -2.07 -4.94 12.04
CA SER A 243 -3.14 -4.45 12.91
C SER A 243 -4.49 -5.10 12.64
N PHE A 244 -4.62 -5.88 11.57
CA PHE A 244 -5.85 -6.56 11.19
C PHE A 244 -6.11 -7.75 12.11
N ARG A 245 -6.80 -7.51 13.23
CA ARG A 245 -7.15 -8.54 14.21
C ARG A 245 -8.43 -9.22 13.79
N TYR A 246 -8.33 -10.48 13.40
CA TYR A 246 -9.46 -11.37 13.22
C TYR A 246 -9.73 -12.09 14.54
N ARG A 247 -10.84 -11.79 15.19
CA ARG A 247 -11.34 -12.60 16.29
C ARG A 247 -12.27 -13.67 15.72
N ILE A 248 -11.84 -14.92 15.75
CA ILE A 248 -12.74 -16.05 15.58
C ILE A 248 -13.66 -16.01 16.81
N SER A 249 -14.92 -15.67 16.66
CA SER A 249 -15.93 -15.96 17.68
C SER A 249 -16.00 -17.48 17.81
N ARG A 250 -15.59 -17.97 18.97
CA ARG A 250 -15.80 -19.38 19.34
C ARG A 250 -17.27 -19.60 19.55
#